data_55fdc9266ad85a9cbdb209f7eed58ede
#
_entry.id   55fdc9266ad85a9cbdb209f7eed58ede
#
_cell.length_a   1.000
_cell.length_b   1.000
_cell.length_c   1.000
_cell.angle_alpha   90.00
_cell.angle_beta   90.00
_cell.angle_gamma   90.00
#
_symmetry.space_group_name_H-M   'P 1'
#
loop_
_entity.id
_entity.type
_entity.pdbx_description
1 polymer ?
#
loop_
_entity_poly.entity_id
_entity_poly.type
_entity_poly.pdbx_seq_one_letter_code
_entity_poly.pdbx_strand_id
1 'polypeptide(L)'
;VRSPTDAWTTCALGHRHWGLAGAAGLLLHRVGAAGVEVLLQLRVEWSHHGGTWGTPGGALHPAEAAADGALREAGEELGLQRSDVVLGVESVDDHGGWSYTTVLATPAAELEPADLALNEESVGVGWFPLDALPELHPGFAASLPVLRPLLG
;
A
#
# COMPACT_ATOMS: atom_id res chain seq x y z
N VAL A 1 -16.55 3.44 7.82
CA VAL A 1 -16.70 3.72 9.25
C VAL A 1 -15.37 4.17 9.83
N ARG A 2 -15.35 5.30 10.51
CA ARG A 2 -14.16 5.82 11.14
C ARG A 2 -13.77 5.00 12.36
N SER A 3 -12.48 4.73 12.48
CA SER A 3 -11.88 4.12 13.65
C SER A 3 -11.47 5.21 14.65
N PRO A 4 -11.43 4.91 15.98
CA PRO A 4 -10.89 5.84 16.97
C PRO A 4 -9.47 6.30 16.70
N THR A 5 -8.68 5.51 15.93
CA THR A 5 -7.30 5.85 15.58
C THR A 5 -7.19 6.61 14.25
N ASP A 6 -8.31 6.93 13.59
CA ASP A 6 -8.33 7.73 12.37
C ASP A 6 -8.20 9.22 12.73
N ALA A 7 -6.98 9.65 12.99
CA ALA A 7 -6.66 11.02 13.36
C ALA A 7 -5.21 11.35 13.01
N TRP A 8 -4.90 12.64 12.97
CA TRP A 8 -3.54 13.11 12.74
C TRP A 8 -2.67 12.94 13.98
N THR A 9 -1.41 12.58 13.77
CA THR A 9 -0.38 12.52 14.81
C THR A 9 0.94 13.07 14.26
N THR A 10 1.84 13.46 15.16
CA THR A 10 3.16 13.94 14.79
C THR A 10 4.19 12.93 15.27
N CYS A 11 5.12 12.52 14.39
CA CYS A 11 6.18 11.60 14.75
C CYS A 11 7.36 12.32 15.41
N ALA A 12 8.36 11.55 15.86
CA ALA A 12 9.55 12.10 16.52
C ALA A 12 10.38 12.99 15.60
N LEU A 13 10.21 12.88 14.27
CA LEU A 13 10.88 13.73 13.28
C LEU A 13 10.11 15.04 13.01
N GLY A 14 8.96 15.25 13.66
CA GLY A 14 8.15 16.46 13.50
C GLY A 14 7.19 16.40 12.30
N HIS A 15 7.07 15.29 11.62
CA HIS A 15 6.16 15.15 10.49
C HIS A 15 4.76 14.74 10.95
N ARG A 16 3.73 15.24 10.23
CA ARG A 16 2.34 14.85 10.49
C ARG A 16 2.00 13.59 9.69
N HIS A 17 1.33 12.66 10.38
CA HIS A 17 0.87 11.40 9.78
C HIS A 17 -0.58 11.13 10.15
N TRP A 18 -1.29 10.44 9.26
CA TRP A 18 -2.65 9.99 9.51
C TRP A 18 -2.61 8.60 10.15
N GLY A 19 -3.34 8.44 11.23
CA GLY A 19 -3.46 7.17 11.93
C GLY A 19 -2.68 7.13 13.24
N LEU A 20 -3.38 7.18 14.37
CA LEU A 20 -2.75 7.16 15.72
C LEU A 20 -2.05 5.81 15.99
N ALA A 21 -2.55 4.72 15.41
CA ALA A 21 -2.00 3.38 15.56
C ALA A 21 -0.99 3.03 14.44
N GLY A 22 -0.58 4.02 13.64
CA GLY A 22 0.24 3.79 12.46
C GLY A 22 -0.59 3.48 11.23
N ALA A 23 0.08 3.09 10.15
CA ALA A 23 -0.58 2.75 8.89
C ALA A 23 0.09 1.53 8.26
N ALA A 24 -0.61 0.88 7.34
CA ALA A 24 -0.07 -0.25 6.60
C ALA A 24 -0.61 -0.27 5.18
N GLY A 25 0.18 -0.81 4.27
CA GLY A 25 -0.21 -0.98 2.88
C GLY A 25 0.26 -2.31 2.34
N LEU A 26 -0.38 -2.76 1.26
CA LEU A 26 -0.09 -4.04 0.61
C LEU A 26 0.69 -3.79 -0.68
N LEU A 27 1.91 -4.30 -0.76
CA LEU A 27 2.71 -4.27 -1.98
C LEU A 27 2.67 -5.65 -2.63
N LEU A 28 1.81 -5.78 -3.62
CA LEU A 28 1.69 -7.00 -4.41
C LEU A 28 2.73 -6.96 -5.52
N HIS A 29 3.50 -8.02 -5.66
CA HIS A 29 4.55 -8.11 -6.67
C HIS A 29 4.55 -9.48 -7.35
N ARG A 30 5.06 -9.51 -8.57
CA ARG A 30 5.20 -10.75 -9.36
C ARG A 30 6.39 -10.62 -10.29
N VAL A 31 6.82 -11.72 -10.88
CA VAL A 31 7.81 -11.70 -11.97
C VAL A 31 7.03 -11.78 -13.29
N GLY A 32 7.14 -10.72 -14.07
CA GLY A 32 6.53 -10.65 -15.40
C GLY A 32 7.57 -10.80 -16.50
N ALA A 33 7.16 -10.51 -17.73
CA ALA A 33 8.04 -10.63 -18.91
C ALA A 33 9.25 -9.72 -18.85
N ALA A 34 9.11 -8.54 -18.24
CA ALA A 34 10.17 -7.54 -18.12
C ALA A 34 10.87 -7.55 -16.75
N GLY A 35 10.70 -8.62 -15.96
CA GLY A 35 11.24 -8.72 -14.60
C GLY A 35 10.20 -8.48 -13.54
N VAL A 36 10.63 -7.98 -12.39
CA VAL A 36 9.73 -7.76 -11.25
C VAL A 36 8.76 -6.62 -11.57
N GLU A 37 7.48 -6.89 -11.32
CA GLU A 37 6.40 -5.92 -11.46
C GLU A 37 5.69 -5.73 -10.13
N VAL A 38 5.19 -4.53 -9.88
CA VAL A 38 4.40 -4.21 -8.69
C VAL A 38 3.02 -3.72 -9.08
N LEU A 39 2.02 -4.06 -8.27
CA LEU A 39 0.65 -3.60 -8.47
C LEU A 39 0.46 -2.28 -7.75
N LEU A 40 0.13 -1.24 -8.49
CA LEU A 40 -0.09 0.09 -7.94
C LEU A 40 -1.49 0.58 -8.27
N GLN A 41 -2.02 1.46 -7.42
CA GLN A 41 -3.28 2.15 -7.65
C GLN A 41 -3.02 3.63 -7.91
N LEU A 42 -3.81 4.20 -8.81
CA LEU A 42 -3.81 5.63 -9.05
C LEU A 42 -4.80 6.29 -8.09
N ARG A 43 -4.30 7.18 -7.24
CA ARG A 43 -5.11 7.88 -6.25
C ARG A 43 -5.97 8.94 -6.93
N VAL A 44 -7.23 9.06 -6.48
CA VAL A 44 -8.12 10.11 -6.99
C VAL A 44 -7.54 11.50 -6.73
N GLU A 45 -7.73 12.43 -7.68
CA GLU A 45 -7.05 13.73 -7.66
C GLU A 45 -7.36 14.60 -6.44
N TRP A 46 -8.57 14.51 -5.87
CA TRP A 46 -8.94 15.30 -4.70
C TRP A 46 -8.41 14.74 -3.37
N SER A 47 -7.79 13.57 -3.39
CA SER A 47 -7.19 13.00 -2.18
C SER A 47 -5.81 13.59 -1.90
N HIS A 48 -5.28 13.33 -0.70
CA HIS A 48 -3.91 13.72 -0.35
C HIS A 48 -2.92 13.01 -1.30
N HIS A 49 -2.07 13.78 -1.97
CA HIS A 49 -1.19 13.31 -3.04
C HIS A 49 -1.96 12.62 -4.19
N GLY A 50 -3.14 13.18 -4.53
CA GLY A 50 -3.94 12.69 -5.65
C GLY A 50 -3.20 12.79 -6.98
N GLY A 51 -3.59 11.93 -7.93
CA GLY A 51 -2.93 11.86 -9.23
C GLY A 51 -1.60 11.11 -9.20
N THR A 52 -1.22 10.51 -8.08
CA THR A 52 0.00 9.70 -7.97
C THR A 52 -0.33 8.23 -7.76
N TRP A 53 0.62 7.36 -8.13
CA TRP A 53 0.48 5.92 -7.98
C TRP A 53 1.17 5.43 -6.70
N GLY A 54 0.49 4.56 -5.99
CA GLY A 54 1.02 3.98 -4.75
C GLY A 54 0.37 2.64 -4.42
N THR A 55 0.70 2.11 -3.25
CA THR A 55 0.11 0.88 -2.76
C THR A 55 -1.22 1.18 -2.08
N PRO A 56 -2.20 0.24 -2.13
CA PRO A 56 -3.39 0.37 -1.31
C PRO A 56 -3.00 0.29 0.17
N GLY A 57 -3.62 1.11 0.99
CA GLY A 57 -3.29 1.13 2.41
C GLY A 57 -3.98 2.27 3.13
N GLY A 58 -3.80 2.32 4.43
CA GLY A 58 -4.38 3.34 5.28
C GLY A 58 -4.09 3.12 6.75
N ALA A 59 -4.77 3.93 7.58
CA ALA A 59 -4.61 3.90 9.03
C ALA A 59 -5.05 2.57 9.63
N LEU A 60 -4.27 2.07 10.58
CA LEU A 60 -4.61 0.88 11.34
C LEU A 60 -5.69 1.18 12.38
N HIS A 61 -6.56 0.22 12.62
CA HIS A 61 -7.51 0.24 13.72
C HIS A 61 -6.78 -0.07 15.04
N PRO A 62 -7.37 0.24 16.21
CA PRO A 62 -6.76 -0.12 17.49
C PRO A 62 -6.47 -1.62 17.57
N ALA A 63 -5.23 -1.96 17.95
CA ALA A 63 -4.76 -3.33 18.10
C ALA A 63 -4.83 -4.19 16.83
N GLU A 64 -4.99 -3.58 15.65
CA GLU A 64 -5.00 -4.29 14.38
C GLU A 64 -3.57 -4.61 13.95
N ALA A 65 -3.32 -5.87 13.54
CA ALA A 65 -2.04 -6.25 12.97
C ALA A 65 -1.85 -5.61 11.58
N ALA A 66 -0.61 -5.28 11.22
CA ALA A 66 -0.32 -4.62 9.95
C ALA A 66 -0.84 -5.41 8.75
N ALA A 67 -0.65 -6.73 8.73
CA ALA A 67 -1.13 -7.57 7.63
C ALA A 67 -2.65 -7.52 7.50
N ASP A 68 -3.37 -7.56 8.61
CA ASP A 68 -4.82 -7.49 8.59
C ASP A 68 -5.31 -6.12 8.10
N GLY A 69 -4.66 -5.05 8.53
CA GLY A 69 -4.98 -3.70 8.09
C GLY A 69 -4.69 -3.49 6.62
N ALA A 70 -3.55 -3.96 6.14
CA ALA A 70 -3.19 -3.86 4.73
C ALA A 70 -4.19 -4.62 3.84
N LEU A 71 -4.61 -5.82 4.26
CA LEU A 71 -5.60 -6.60 3.53
C LEU A 71 -6.98 -5.95 3.57
N ARG A 72 -7.36 -5.41 4.72
CA ARG A 72 -8.64 -4.69 4.84
C ARG A 72 -8.69 -3.50 3.90
N GLU A 73 -7.64 -2.68 3.88
CA GLU A 73 -7.56 -1.52 2.99
C GLU A 73 -7.54 -1.93 1.51
N ALA A 74 -6.78 -2.96 1.16
CA ALA A 74 -6.76 -3.46 -0.20
C ALA A 74 -8.12 -4.00 -0.63
N GLY A 75 -8.86 -4.60 0.30
CA GLY A 75 -10.24 -5.05 0.05
C GLY A 75 -11.18 -3.88 -0.21
N GLU A 76 -11.08 -2.83 0.59
CA GLU A 76 -11.91 -1.64 0.44
C GLU A 76 -11.58 -0.88 -0.85
N GLU A 77 -10.31 -0.70 -1.15
CA GLU A 77 -9.87 0.16 -2.26
C GLU A 77 -9.84 -0.55 -3.60
N LEU A 78 -9.53 -1.84 -3.64
CA LEU A 78 -9.33 -2.60 -4.88
C LEU A 78 -10.20 -3.86 -5.00
N GLY A 79 -10.91 -4.24 -3.95
CA GLY A 79 -11.66 -5.48 -3.94
C GLY A 79 -10.83 -6.74 -3.80
N LEU A 80 -9.56 -6.61 -3.39
CA LEU A 80 -8.70 -7.76 -3.14
C LEU A 80 -9.13 -8.51 -1.90
N GLN A 81 -9.16 -9.83 -1.99
CA GLN A 81 -9.49 -10.70 -0.86
C GLN A 81 -8.23 -11.41 -0.37
N ARG A 82 -8.26 -11.86 0.89
CA ARG A 82 -7.13 -12.59 1.47
C ARG A 82 -6.74 -13.81 0.63
N SER A 83 -7.72 -14.48 0.04
CA SER A 83 -7.48 -15.66 -0.81
C SER A 83 -6.82 -15.33 -2.14
N ASP A 84 -6.79 -14.07 -2.55
CA ASP A 84 -6.16 -13.64 -3.81
C ASP A 84 -4.64 -13.52 -3.70
N VAL A 85 -4.10 -13.54 -2.49
CA VAL A 85 -2.68 -13.24 -2.26
C VAL A 85 -2.03 -14.25 -1.33
N VAL A 86 -0.70 -14.36 -1.45
CA VAL A 86 0.15 -15.09 -0.52
C VAL A 86 1.01 -14.05 0.19
N LEU A 87 0.84 -13.92 1.50
CA LEU A 87 1.56 -12.93 2.29
C LEU A 87 3.03 -13.30 2.41
N GLY A 88 3.89 -12.29 2.32
CA GLY A 88 5.33 -12.40 2.47
C GLY A 88 5.84 -11.60 3.67
N VAL A 89 7.03 -11.05 3.53
CA VAL A 89 7.68 -10.29 4.60
C VAL A 89 7.05 -8.91 4.77
N GLU A 90 7.27 -8.31 5.93
CA GLU A 90 6.85 -6.93 6.23
C GLU A 90 8.07 -6.04 6.34
N SER A 91 7.95 -4.80 5.87
CA SER A 91 8.97 -3.78 6.00
C SER A 91 8.39 -2.62 6.80
N VAL A 92 8.97 -2.32 7.96
CA VAL A 92 8.49 -1.26 8.84
C VAL A 92 9.35 -0.03 8.67
N ASP A 93 8.70 1.09 8.33
CA ASP A 93 9.32 2.41 8.31
C ASP A 93 8.91 3.13 9.59
N ASP A 94 9.79 3.13 10.58
CA ASP A 94 9.53 3.67 11.90
C ASP A 94 9.99 5.13 11.98
N HIS A 95 9.04 6.04 12.19
CA HIS A 95 9.28 7.47 12.30
C HIS A 95 9.37 7.95 13.76
N GLY A 96 9.35 7.02 14.72
CA GLY A 96 9.32 7.38 16.15
C GLY A 96 7.93 7.88 16.57
N GLY A 97 7.17 7.04 17.25
CA GLY A 97 5.79 7.34 17.63
C GLY A 97 4.76 7.11 16.54
N TRP A 98 5.20 6.89 15.32
CA TRP A 98 4.36 6.50 14.17
C TRP A 98 5.17 5.63 13.23
N SER A 99 4.54 4.65 12.62
CA SER A 99 5.19 3.79 11.63
C SER A 99 4.26 3.46 10.48
N TYR A 100 4.87 3.20 9.32
CA TYR A 100 4.19 2.64 8.15
C TYR A 100 4.76 1.27 7.87
N THR A 101 3.91 0.27 7.81
CA THR A 101 4.32 -1.10 7.49
C THR A 101 3.89 -1.45 6.08
N THR A 102 4.84 -1.79 5.22
CA THR A 102 4.55 -2.36 3.91
C THR A 102 4.55 -3.86 4.02
N VAL A 103 3.40 -4.47 3.73
CA VAL A 103 3.23 -5.92 3.71
C VAL A 103 3.42 -6.38 2.29
N LEU A 104 4.49 -7.14 2.02
CA LEU A 104 4.76 -7.67 0.71
C LEU A 104 3.94 -8.95 0.49
N ALA A 105 3.43 -9.13 -0.71
CA ALA A 105 2.64 -10.30 -1.06
C ALA A 105 2.79 -10.62 -2.54
N THR A 106 2.49 -11.86 -2.89
CA THR A 106 2.44 -12.31 -4.28
C THR A 106 1.03 -12.78 -4.61
N PRO A 107 0.61 -12.73 -5.88
CA PRO A 107 -0.70 -13.26 -6.27
C PRO A 107 -0.76 -14.77 -6.05
N ALA A 108 -1.86 -15.25 -5.47
CA ALA A 108 -2.09 -16.69 -5.29
C ALA A 108 -2.38 -17.41 -6.61
N ALA A 109 -2.91 -16.64 -7.57
CA ALA A 109 -3.19 -17.11 -8.94
C ALA A 109 -3.01 -15.90 -9.85
N GLU A 110 -3.16 -16.09 -11.17
CA GLU A 110 -3.08 -14.97 -12.09
C GLU A 110 -4.11 -13.90 -11.72
N LEU A 111 -3.64 -12.65 -11.61
CA LEU A 111 -4.45 -11.53 -11.19
C LEU A 111 -4.41 -10.43 -12.25
N GLU A 112 -5.57 -10.17 -12.86
CA GLU A 112 -5.72 -9.11 -13.85
C GLU A 112 -6.33 -7.87 -13.20
N PRO A 113 -5.74 -6.67 -13.42
CA PRO A 113 -6.31 -5.43 -12.86
C PRO A 113 -7.77 -5.22 -13.22
N ALA A 114 -8.21 -5.66 -14.40
CA ALA A 114 -9.59 -5.52 -14.84
C ALA A 114 -10.59 -6.31 -13.96
N ASP A 115 -10.12 -7.29 -13.21
CA ASP A 115 -10.97 -8.10 -12.32
C ASP A 115 -11.12 -7.48 -10.94
N LEU A 116 -10.46 -6.36 -10.67
CA LEU A 116 -10.52 -5.68 -9.38
C LEU A 116 -11.64 -4.66 -9.35
N ALA A 117 -12.22 -4.47 -8.16
CA ALA A 117 -13.34 -3.55 -7.93
C ALA A 117 -12.84 -2.31 -7.17
N LEU A 118 -12.62 -1.22 -7.90
CA LEU A 118 -12.12 0.03 -7.32
C LEU A 118 -13.24 0.76 -6.58
N ASN A 119 -12.89 1.38 -5.44
CA ASN A 119 -13.78 2.31 -4.77
C ASN A 119 -13.52 3.75 -5.25
N GLU A 120 -14.16 4.74 -4.62
CA GLU A 120 -14.06 6.14 -5.00
C GLU A 120 -12.69 6.78 -4.76
N GLU A 121 -11.81 6.13 -4.01
CA GLU A 121 -10.45 6.64 -3.74
C GLU A 121 -9.45 6.25 -4.82
N SER A 122 -9.83 5.34 -5.72
CA SER A 122 -8.94 4.79 -6.74
C SER A 122 -9.54 5.00 -8.13
N VAL A 123 -8.79 5.60 -9.03
CA VAL A 123 -9.21 5.82 -10.42
C VAL A 123 -8.52 4.91 -11.40
N GLY A 124 -7.57 4.11 -10.95
CA GLY A 124 -6.87 3.14 -11.79
C GLY A 124 -6.05 2.17 -10.97
N VAL A 125 -5.72 1.05 -11.56
CA VAL A 125 -4.84 0.04 -11.00
C VAL A 125 -4.10 -0.66 -12.13
N GLY A 126 -2.85 -1.02 -11.91
CA GLY A 126 -2.07 -1.71 -12.94
C GLY A 126 -0.78 -2.30 -12.41
N TRP A 127 -0.23 -3.20 -13.19
CA TRP A 127 1.10 -3.76 -12.96
C TRP A 127 2.15 -2.89 -13.64
N PHE A 128 3.20 -2.54 -12.91
CA PHE A 128 4.28 -1.71 -13.43
C PHE A 128 5.63 -2.39 -13.19
N PRO A 129 6.49 -2.47 -14.23
CA PRO A 129 7.86 -2.93 -14.03
C PRO A 129 8.63 -1.99 -13.11
N LEU A 130 9.50 -2.52 -12.28
CA LEU A 130 10.32 -1.67 -11.39
C LEU A 130 11.20 -0.68 -12.18
N ASP A 131 11.53 -1.00 -13.42
CA ASP A 131 12.36 -0.14 -14.27
C ASP A 131 11.56 0.89 -15.05
N ALA A 132 10.23 0.89 -14.96
CA ALA A 132 9.35 1.78 -15.69
C ALA A 132 8.15 2.19 -14.82
N LEU A 133 8.45 2.80 -13.68
CA LEU A 133 7.40 3.21 -12.71
C LEU A 133 6.79 4.55 -13.14
N PRO A 134 5.48 4.75 -12.87
CA PRO A 134 4.82 6.03 -13.11
C PRO A 134 5.18 7.04 -12.03
N GLU A 135 4.51 8.20 -12.04
CA GLU A 135 4.67 9.18 -10.95
C GLU A 135 4.14 8.59 -9.66
N LEU A 136 5.03 8.45 -8.67
CA LEU A 136 4.75 7.74 -7.43
C LEU A 136 4.30 8.68 -6.31
N HIS A 137 3.43 8.15 -5.45
CA HIS A 137 3.16 8.77 -4.15
C HIS A 137 4.50 8.99 -3.42
N PRO A 138 4.74 10.20 -2.84
CA PRO A 138 6.04 10.51 -2.24
C PRO A 138 6.50 9.53 -1.17
N GLY A 139 5.58 9.05 -0.34
CA GLY A 139 5.90 8.07 0.71
C GLY A 139 6.36 6.74 0.13
N PHE A 140 5.70 6.26 -0.92
CA PHE A 140 6.11 5.03 -1.59
C PHE A 140 7.47 5.22 -2.28
N ALA A 141 7.66 6.34 -2.97
CA ALA A 141 8.93 6.65 -3.62
C ALA A 141 10.09 6.64 -2.61
N ALA A 142 9.87 7.22 -1.43
CA ALA A 142 10.87 7.26 -0.37
C ALA A 142 11.20 5.87 0.19
N SER A 143 10.24 4.96 0.19
CA SER A 143 10.42 3.60 0.72
C SER A 143 11.06 2.63 -0.27
N LEU A 144 11.04 2.94 -1.57
CA LEU A 144 11.52 2.03 -2.61
C LEU A 144 12.94 1.52 -2.41
N PRO A 145 13.93 2.36 -2.02
CA PRO A 145 15.30 1.86 -1.83
C PRO A 145 15.40 0.72 -0.81
N VAL A 146 14.54 0.74 0.21
CA VAL A 146 14.47 -0.32 1.22
C VAL A 146 13.67 -1.52 0.71
N LEU A 147 12.64 -1.28 -0.09
CA LEU A 147 11.76 -2.35 -0.59
C LEU A 147 12.37 -3.14 -1.74
N ARG A 148 13.16 -2.50 -2.61
CA ARG A 148 13.73 -3.17 -3.80
C ARG A 148 14.46 -4.47 -3.50
N PRO A 149 15.32 -4.57 -2.46
CA PRO A 149 16.00 -5.82 -2.15
C PRO A 149 15.06 -6.94 -1.71
N LEU A 150 13.85 -6.61 -1.26
CA LEU A 150 12.85 -7.57 -0.81
C LEU A 150 11.98 -8.10 -1.95
N LEU A 151 12.05 -7.45 -3.11
CA LEU A 151 11.27 -7.81 -4.28
C LEU A 151 12.08 -8.76 -5.18
N GLY A 152 11.56 -9.89 -5.41
CA GLY A 152 12.13 -10.79 -6.30
C GLY A 152 12.96 -11.70 -6.41
#